data_accc0bcf103a991a67c804cd4cd3e65a
#
_entry.id   accc0bcf103a991a67c804cd4cd3e65a
#
_cell.length_a   1.000
_cell.length_b   1.000
_cell.length_c   1.000
_cell.angle_alpha   90.00
_cell.angle_beta   90.00
_cell.angle_gamma   90.00
#
_symmetry.space_group_name_H-M   'P 1'
#
loop_
_entity.id
_entity.type
_entity.pdbx_description
1 polymer ?
#
loop_
_entity_poly.entity_id
_entity_poly.type
_entity_poly.pdbx_seq_one_letter_code
_entity_poly.pdbx_strand_id
1 'polypeptide(L)'
;MPGNELYYGDNLDVLRRKIASASVDLCYIDPPFNSKRNYFQIYNNQGGEDRAQAQAFVDTWNWGDEAIEGIEYILDIERLNGSVGQTRWTEQTVELIRGLEKVLGRGSLLAYLVHMTLRIVEIHRVLKPTGSFYLHCDPTASHYLKLVLDAVFCGQGGDFRSEIIWRRTGSHNKAGRWAPIHDVIFYYTKSSTYIWHNIKTPYMRKHVEDNFALQPDGSYKTAYYGNVLTGSDVRNGESGMPWKGFNPTAKNRHWAIPGKIWEEVGIDPSGMGQHEKLNYLFERGFIKIVEGHAWPIYERTISPDDGVPAADIWSFQPYTDGTVFGTKEGIDADVRWLSTRDKERLGYPTQKPEALLERIIKASSNEGDTVLDAYCGCGTTVAVAQRLGRRWIGIDVTYQSISLILKRFADTYKDDWPAIEADILLDGVPKDIESAMALANRKDDKTRKEFEKWAVLTFSKNQARINEKKGADGGVDGIAYFLLDKDTNGKAIFQVKSRPGNRGDLATLNSDRLREKAEFGFLICTSLETKPMRDEIAAAGKFRHPLLNREDDRLQVITVAELFAPRNVRLDLPMARSDAVKAAAAQGDADKQMGLL
;
A
#
# COMPACT_ATOMS: atom_id res chain seq x y z
N MET A 1 13.82 8.14 -20.68
CA MET A 1 12.53 8.41 -20.01
C MET A 1 12.79 8.21 -18.53
N PRO A 2 12.20 9.00 -17.63
CA PRO A 2 12.31 8.74 -16.19
C PRO A 2 11.88 7.31 -15.89
N GLY A 3 12.56 6.67 -14.94
CA GLY A 3 12.31 5.28 -14.61
C GLY A 3 11.03 5.09 -13.80
N ASN A 4 10.75 6.04 -12.88
CA ASN A 4 9.64 6.00 -11.93
C ASN A 4 8.78 7.26 -12.05
N GLU A 5 7.49 7.16 -11.68
CA GLU A 5 6.53 8.24 -11.86
C GLU A 5 5.69 8.44 -10.59
N LEU A 6 5.56 9.67 -10.14
CA LEU A 6 4.74 10.05 -8.99
C LEU A 6 3.82 11.21 -9.38
N TYR A 7 2.52 10.96 -9.33
CA TYR A 7 1.50 11.91 -9.75
C TYR A 7 0.68 12.42 -8.57
N TYR A 8 0.60 13.74 -8.45
CA TYR A 8 -0.35 14.41 -7.58
C TYR A 8 -1.59 14.82 -8.38
N GLY A 9 -2.75 14.25 -8.08
CA GLY A 9 -4.01 14.55 -8.75
C GLY A 9 -5.06 13.46 -8.64
N ASP A 10 -6.23 13.69 -9.27
CA ASP A 10 -7.25 12.65 -9.39
C ASP A 10 -6.74 11.50 -10.26
N ASN A 11 -6.85 10.29 -9.72
CA ASN A 11 -6.30 9.11 -10.38
C ASN A 11 -7.02 8.75 -11.70
N LEU A 12 -8.31 9.06 -11.84
CA LEU A 12 -9.04 8.84 -13.11
C LEU A 12 -8.49 9.73 -14.23
N ASP A 13 -8.24 11.01 -13.91
CA ASP A 13 -7.64 11.96 -14.86
C ASP A 13 -6.20 11.54 -15.24
N VAL A 14 -5.40 11.18 -14.25
CA VAL A 14 -4.01 10.71 -14.48
C VAL A 14 -4.01 9.43 -15.33
N LEU A 15 -4.80 8.42 -14.95
CA LEU A 15 -4.91 7.18 -15.72
C LEU A 15 -5.28 7.46 -17.18
N ARG A 16 -6.28 8.32 -17.43
CA ARG A 16 -6.76 8.64 -18.78
C ARG A 16 -5.76 9.40 -19.64
N ARG A 17 -5.05 10.36 -19.04
CA ARG A 17 -4.27 11.35 -19.80
C ARG A 17 -2.76 11.08 -19.79
N LYS A 18 -2.25 10.41 -18.75
CA LYS A 18 -0.81 10.26 -18.54
C LYS A 18 -0.32 8.83 -18.73
N ILE A 19 -1.13 7.83 -18.37
CA ILE A 19 -0.70 6.44 -18.42
C ILE A 19 -1.10 5.79 -19.74
N ALA A 20 -0.11 5.31 -20.47
CA ALA A 20 -0.32 4.66 -21.77
C ALA A 20 -1.08 3.33 -21.61
N SER A 21 -1.83 2.94 -22.66
CA SER A 21 -2.47 1.62 -22.72
C SER A 21 -1.41 0.52 -22.78
N ALA A 22 -1.65 -0.60 -22.11
CA ALA A 22 -0.78 -1.78 -22.11
C ALA A 22 0.68 -1.47 -21.70
N SER A 23 0.87 -0.63 -20.66
CA SER A 23 2.19 -0.22 -20.17
C SER A 23 2.54 -0.77 -18.77
N VAL A 24 1.56 -1.29 -18.04
CA VAL A 24 1.67 -1.71 -16.64
C VAL A 24 1.63 -3.23 -16.55
N ASP A 25 2.56 -3.83 -15.79
CA ASP A 25 2.64 -5.28 -15.59
C ASP A 25 1.81 -5.74 -14.39
N LEU A 26 1.83 -4.95 -13.31
CA LEU A 26 1.10 -5.23 -12.09
C LEU A 26 0.42 -3.96 -11.58
N CYS A 27 -0.85 -4.04 -11.25
CA CYS A 27 -1.54 -2.99 -10.51
C CYS A 27 -2.07 -3.53 -9.17
N TYR A 28 -1.74 -2.85 -8.10
CA TYR A 28 -2.35 -3.04 -6.79
C TYR A 28 -3.00 -1.74 -6.35
N ILE A 29 -4.21 -1.79 -5.83
CA ILE A 29 -4.88 -0.64 -5.25
C ILE A 29 -5.53 -0.98 -3.90
N ASP A 30 -5.48 0.00 -2.99
CA ASP A 30 -6.12 -0.01 -1.68
C ASP A 30 -6.99 1.26 -1.55
N PRO A 31 -8.14 1.32 -2.25
CA PRO A 31 -8.99 2.50 -2.27
C PRO A 31 -9.72 2.69 -0.93
N PRO A 32 -10.25 3.88 -0.63
CA PRO A 32 -11.15 4.08 0.49
C PRO A 32 -12.34 3.08 0.45
N PHE A 33 -12.71 2.48 1.59
CA PHE A 33 -13.63 1.32 1.63
C PHE A 33 -15.12 1.67 1.77
N ASN A 34 -15.48 2.96 1.80
CA ASN A 34 -16.82 3.42 2.16
C ASN A 34 -17.25 2.97 3.58
N SER A 35 -16.33 2.96 4.50
CA SER A 35 -16.55 2.55 5.89
C SER A 35 -17.35 3.56 6.71
N LYS A 36 -17.75 4.69 6.11
CA LYS A 36 -18.41 5.85 6.74
C LYS A 36 -17.57 6.48 7.87
N ARG A 37 -16.26 6.36 7.79
CA ARG A 37 -15.31 6.93 8.74
C ARG A 37 -14.41 7.93 8.01
N ASN A 38 -14.17 9.05 8.65
CA ASN A 38 -13.11 9.95 8.24
C ASN A 38 -11.82 9.49 8.93
N TYR A 39 -10.79 9.20 8.16
CA TYR A 39 -9.50 8.81 8.69
C TYR A 39 -8.65 10.03 8.91
N PHE A 40 -8.23 10.22 10.17
CA PHE A 40 -7.35 11.29 10.59
C PHE A 40 -6.00 10.71 10.95
N GLN A 41 -4.94 11.38 10.55
CA GLN A 41 -3.61 11.03 11.01
C GLN A 41 -3.49 11.48 12.49
N ILE A 42 -3.40 10.52 13.40
CA ILE A 42 -3.27 10.78 14.84
C ILE A 42 -1.80 11.04 15.12
N TYR A 43 -1.50 12.25 15.50
CA TYR A 43 -0.20 12.63 16.03
C TYR A 43 -0.31 12.70 17.54
N ASN A 44 0.34 11.78 18.26
CA ASN A 44 0.47 11.86 19.71
C ASN A 44 1.63 12.80 20.04
N ASN A 45 1.33 13.93 20.64
CA ASN A 45 2.31 14.81 21.25
C ASN A 45 2.44 14.54 22.75
N GLN A 46 3.59 14.88 23.32
CA GLN A 46 3.92 14.76 24.72
C GLN A 46 2.72 15.10 25.65
N GLY A 47 2.09 14.08 26.20
CA GLY A 47 1.18 14.22 27.35
C GLY A 47 -0.22 14.78 27.09
N GLY A 48 -0.73 14.85 25.85
CA GLY A 48 -2.10 15.23 25.53
C GLY A 48 -2.49 14.78 24.13
N GLU A 49 -3.76 14.44 23.93
CA GLU A 49 -4.33 14.37 22.58
C GLU A 49 -4.16 15.75 21.93
N ASP A 50 -3.19 15.89 21.04
CA ASP A 50 -3.10 17.11 20.23
C ASP A 50 -4.30 17.13 19.31
N ARG A 51 -5.13 18.16 19.39
CA ARG A 51 -6.36 18.33 18.62
C ARG A 51 -6.11 18.54 17.12
N ALA A 52 -4.85 18.65 16.70
CA ALA A 52 -4.44 18.74 15.31
C ALA A 52 -4.41 17.33 14.67
N GLN A 53 -5.55 16.87 14.20
CA GLN A 53 -5.67 15.68 13.37
C GLN A 53 -5.73 16.09 11.92
N ALA A 54 -4.73 15.71 11.11
CA ALA A 54 -4.81 15.90 9.67
C ALA A 54 -5.69 14.80 9.06
N GLN A 55 -6.71 15.19 8.32
CA GLN A 55 -7.55 14.24 7.59
C GLN A 55 -6.75 13.66 6.43
N ALA A 56 -6.39 12.39 6.52
CA ALA A 56 -5.63 11.73 5.46
C ALA A 56 -6.49 11.52 4.20
N PHE A 57 -7.75 11.11 4.38
CA PHE A 57 -8.74 11.01 3.31
C PHE A 57 -10.16 10.87 3.88
N VAL A 58 -11.16 11.17 3.04
CA VAL A 58 -12.58 11.01 3.36
C VAL A 58 -13.05 9.65 2.84
N ASP A 59 -13.47 8.77 3.76
CA ASP A 59 -14.05 7.46 3.44
C ASP A 59 -15.59 7.49 3.59
N THR A 60 -16.19 8.56 3.08
CA THR A 60 -17.63 8.76 3.09
C THR A 60 -18.08 9.20 1.70
N TRP A 61 -18.90 8.40 1.09
CA TRP A 61 -19.41 8.61 -0.25
C TRP A 61 -20.84 9.15 -0.18
N ASN A 62 -21.12 10.17 -0.96
CA ASN A 62 -22.45 10.76 -1.09
C ASN A 62 -22.89 10.68 -2.55
N TRP A 63 -24.19 10.53 -2.76
CA TRP A 63 -24.78 10.65 -4.09
C TRP A 63 -24.82 12.14 -4.47
N GLY A 64 -23.79 12.63 -5.11
CA GLY A 64 -23.62 14.00 -5.54
C GLY A 64 -23.25 14.08 -7.03
N ASP A 65 -22.86 15.27 -7.48
CA ASP A 65 -22.60 15.56 -8.90
C ASP A 65 -21.61 14.58 -9.54
N GLU A 66 -20.50 14.23 -8.88
CA GLU A 66 -19.53 13.27 -9.37
C GLU A 66 -20.14 11.88 -9.63
N ALA A 67 -21.06 11.43 -8.76
CA ALA A 67 -21.72 10.14 -8.92
C ALA A 67 -22.77 10.19 -10.04
N ILE A 68 -23.48 11.31 -10.19
CA ILE A 68 -24.47 11.53 -11.24
C ILE A 68 -23.77 11.57 -12.60
N GLU A 69 -22.75 12.41 -12.76
CA GLU A 69 -21.96 12.47 -14.00
C GLU A 69 -21.31 11.11 -14.33
N GLY A 70 -20.80 10.42 -13.30
CA GLY A 70 -20.18 9.12 -13.46
C GLY A 70 -21.14 8.04 -13.96
N ILE A 71 -22.35 7.96 -13.42
CA ILE A 71 -23.34 6.97 -13.85
C ILE A 71 -23.89 7.32 -15.24
N GLU A 72 -24.15 8.60 -15.51
CA GLU A 72 -24.55 9.05 -16.85
C GLU A 72 -23.50 8.70 -17.89
N TYR A 73 -22.21 8.92 -17.57
CA TYR A 73 -21.10 8.53 -18.43
C TYR A 73 -21.05 7.02 -18.69
N ILE A 74 -21.30 6.17 -17.66
CA ILE A 74 -21.30 4.71 -17.79
C ILE A 74 -22.49 4.23 -18.64
N LEU A 75 -23.67 4.84 -18.46
CA LEU A 75 -24.89 4.39 -19.10
C LEU A 75 -25.07 4.92 -20.54
N ASP A 76 -24.28 5.91 -20.97
CA ASP A 76 -24.28 6.47 -22.32
C ASP A 76 -23.46 5.59 -23.30
N ILE A 77 -24.04 4.44 -23.66
CA ILE A 77 -23.41 3.46 -24.57
C ILE A 77 -23.18 4.06 -25.97
N GLU A 78 -24.08 4.89 -26.48
CA GLU A 78 -23.96 5.45 -27.83
C GLU A 78 -22.71 6.35 -27.94
N ARG A 79 -22.46 7.13 -26.92
CA ARG A 79 -21.25 7.95 -26.81
C ARG A 79 -19.98 7.11 -26.71
N LEU A 80 -20.05 5.95 -26.03
CA LEU A 80 -18.92 5.05 -25.80
C LEU A 80 -18.59 4.23 -27.06
N ASN A 81 -19.59 3.84 -27.84
CA ASN A 81 -19.44 3.07 -29.09
C ASN A 81 -19.06 3.94 -30.29
N GLY A 82 -19.22 5.24 -30.23
CA GLY A 82 -18.86 6.19 -31.30
C GLY A 82 -17.36 6.37 -31.54
N SER A 83 -16.52 5.89 -30.64
CA SER A 83 -15.05 5.87 -30.80
C SER A 83 -14.63 4.55 -31.43
N VAL A 84 -14.67 4.49 -32.75
CA VAL A 84 -14.26 3.32 -33.55
C VAL A 84 -12.90 2.82 -33.10
N GLY A 85 -12.83 1.60 -32.56
CA GLY A 85 -11.60 0.81 -32.41
C GLY A 85 -11.11 0.50 -30.99
N GLN A 86 -11.66 1.05 -29.92
CA GLN A 86 -11.29 0.71 -28.54
C GLN A 86 -12.51 0.69 -27.62
N THR A 87 -13.27 -0.37 -27.66
CA THR A 87 -14.36 -0.61 -26.68
C THR A 87 -13.74 -0.95 -25.30
N ARG A 88 -13.52 0.08 -24.47
CA ARG A 88 -13.09 -0.09 -23.06
C ARG A 88 -14.24 -0.59 -22.19
N TRP A 89 -15.44 -0.45 -22.65
CA TRP A 89 -16.67 -0.75 -21.94
C TRP A 89 -17.36 -1.98 -22.54
N THR A 90 -17.69 -2.94 -21.69
CA THR A 90 -18.49 -4.09 -22.09
C THR A 90 -19.97 -3.83 -21.81
N GLU A 91 -20.84 -4.45 -22.57
CA GLU A 91 -22.27 -4.43 -22.33
C GLU A 91 -22.59 -4.96 -20.90
N GLN A 92 -21.86 -5.99 -20.47
CA GLN A 92 -21.99 -6.56 -19.14
C GLN A 92 -21.72 -5.54 -18.03
N THR A 93 -20.70 -4.68 -18.20
CA THR A 93 -20.37 -3.64 -17.22
C THR A 93 -21.49 -2.61 -17.11
N VAL A 94 -22.03 -2.19 -18.25
CA VAL A 94 -23.10 -1.19 -18.30
C VAL A 94 -24.41 -1.74 -17.70
N GLU A 95 -24.80 -2.95 -18.08
CA GLU A 95 -26.02 -3.60 -17.56
C GLU A 95 -25.89 -3.93 -16.07
N LEU A 96 -24.70 -4.30 -15.59
CA LEU A 96 -24.44 -4.48 -14.18
C LEU A 96 -24.71 -3.18 -13.39
N ILE A 97 -24.14 -2.05 -13.81
CA ILE A 97 -24.32 -0.77 -13.12
C ILE A 97 -25.80 -0.33 -13.16
N ARG A 98 -26.48 -0.53 -14.29
CA ARG A 98 -27.94 -0.29 -14.42
C ARG A 98 -28.75 -1.17 -13.46
N GLY A 99 -28.37 -2.43 -13.32
CA GLY A 99 -29.00 -3.36 -12.38
C GLY A 99 -28.76 -2.96 -10.92
N LEU A 100 -27.52 -2.60 -10.59
CA LEU A 100 -27.15 -2.15 -9.25
C LEU A 100 -27.85 -0.84 -8.86
N GLU A 101 -28.05 0.09 -9.78
CA GLU A 101 -28.85 1.30 -9.53
C GLU A 101 -30.29 0.94 -9.11
N LYS A 102 -30.91 -0.02 -9.79
CA LYS A 102 -32.30 -0.46 -9.46
C LYS A 102 -32.38 -1.16 -8.11
N VAL A 103 -31.35 -1.93 -7.74
CA VAL A 103 -31.36 -2.75 -6.51
C VAL A 103 -30.91 -1.94 -5.29
N LEU A 104 -29.85 -1.13 -5.41
CA LEU A 104 -29.26 -0.38 -4.29
C LEU A 104 -29.89 1.00 -4.10
N GLY A 105 -30.52 1.55 -5.15
CA GLY A 105 -30.91 2.95 -5.18
C GLY A 105 -29.74 3.91 -5.21
N ARG A 106 -30.03 5.20 -5.33
CA ARG A 106 -29.04 6.29 -5.42
C ARG A 106 -28.51 6.67 -4.04
N GLY A 107 -27.60 5.87 -3.53
CA GLY A 107 -26.99 6.03 -2.20
C GLY A 107 -25.46 5.95 -2.22
N SER A 108 -24.86 5.99 -1.05
CA SER A 108 -23.38 6.02 -0.87
C SER A 108 -22.69 4.81 -1.49
N LEU A 109 -23.27 3.62 -1.40
CA LEU A 109 -22.68 2.41 -1.96
C LEU A 109 -22.65 2.45 -3.49
N LEU A 110 -23.77 2.89 -4.13
CA LEU A 110 -23.78 3.02 -5.58
C LEU A 110 -22.82 4.12 -6.06
N ALA A 111 -22.72 5.26 -5.36
CA ALA A 111 -21.76 6.30 -5.66
C ALA A 111 -20.31 5.76 -5.63
N TYR A 112 -19.99 4.97 -4.61
CA TYR A 112 -18.69 4.29 -4.50
C TYR A 112 -18.46 3.31 -5.66
N LEU A 113 -19.44 2.49 -6.01
CA LEU A 113 -19.31 1.52 -7.11
C LEU A 113 -19.15 2.19 -8.46
N VAL A 114 -19.86 3.31 -8.72
CA VAL A 114 -19.67 4.13 -9.92
C VAL A 114 -18.24 4.67 -10.01
N HIS A 115 -17.74 5.27 -8.92
CA HIS A 115 -16.38 5.77 -8.82
C HIS A 115 -15.33 4.68 -9.10
N MET A 116 -15.49 3.50 -8.49
CA MET A 116 -14.58 2.38 -8.67
C MET A 116 -14.65 1.79 -10.08
N THR A 117 -15.84 1.67 -10.66
CA THR A 117 -16.02 1.13 -12.01
C THR A 117 -15.25 1.95 -13.05
N LEU A 118 -15.36 3.28 -12.99
CA LEU A 118 -14.62 4.18 -13.89
C LEU A 118 -13.11 3.93 -13.84
N ARG A 119 -12.57 3.71 -12.65
CA ARG A 119 -11.13 3.49 -12.43
C ARG A 119 -10.69 2.09 -12.79
N ILE A 120 -11.47 1.08 -12.46
CA ILE A 120 -11.19 -0.32 -12.79
C ILE A 120 -11.12 -0.52 -14.33
N VAL A 121 -12.00 0.13 -15.09
CA VAL A 121 -11.97 0.11 -16.56
C VAL A 121 -10.68 0.74 -17.10
N GLU A 122 -10.24 1.86 -16.53
CA GLU A 122 -8.97 2.48 -16.96
C GLU A 122 -7.74 1.67 -16.51
N ILE A 123 -7.78 1.05 -15.33
CA ILE A 123 -6.73 0.13 -14.88
C ILE A 123 -6.64 -1.07 -15.83
N HIS A 124 -7.76 -1.66 -16.22
CA HIS A 124 -7.76 -2.73 -17.23
C HIS A 124 -7.14 -2.28 -18.55
N ARG A 125 -7.39 -1.04 -19.00
CA ARG A 125 -6.80 -0.47 -20.22
C ARG A 125 -5.27 -0.38 -20.12
N VAL A 126 -4.75 0.14 -19.01
CA VAL A 126 -3.30 0.38 -18.85
C VAL A 126 -2.51 -0.88 -18.59
N LEU A 127 -3.13 -1.95 -18.09
CA LEU A 127 -2.49 -3.24 -17.91
C LEU A 127 -2.07 -3.85 -19.26
N LYS A 128 -0.87 -4.44 -19.30
CA LYS A 128 -0.40 -5.27 -20.41
C LYS A 128 -1.29 -6.53 -20.57
N PRO A 129 -1.30 -7.20 -21.72
CA PRO A 129 -2.01 -8.48 -21.87
C PRO A 129 -1.63 -9.53 -20.80
N THR A 130 -0.37 -9.54 -20.37
CA THR A 130 0.16 -10.40 -19.30
C THR A 130 -0.03 -9.84 -17.88
N GLY A 131 -0.69 -8.69 -17.76
CA GLY A 131 -0.78 -7.92 -16.53
C GLY A 131 -1.72 -8.51 -15.50
N SER A 132 -1.39 -8.28 -14.24
CA SER A 132 -2.12 -8.74 -13.04
C SER A 132 -2.71 -7.55 -12.29
N PHE A 133 -3.88 -7.75 -11.68
CA PHE A 133 -4.58 -6.75 -10.89
C PHE A 133 -4.96 -7.28 -9.50
N TYR A 134 -4.66 -6.51 -8.47
CA TYR A 134 -5.05 -6.78 -7.10
C TYR A 134 -5.88 -5.61 -6.55
N LEU A 135 -7.08 -5.91 -6.09
CA LEU A 135 -7.97 -4.96 -5.41
C LEU A 135 -8.13 -5.34 -3.94
N HIS A 136 -7.63 -4.48 -3.07
CA HIS A 136 -7.81 -4.61 -1.63
C HIS A 136 -9.09 -3.90 -1.19
N CYS A 137 -9.95 -4.56 -0.45
CA CYS A 137 -11.20 -3.99 0.05
C CYS A 137 -11.63 -4.67 1.36
N ASP A 138 -12.57 -4.03 2.06
CA ASP A 138 -13.21 -4.66 3.21
C ASP A 138 -14.45 -5.49 2.80
N PRO A 139 -14.93 -6.37 3.68
CA PRO A 139 -16.11 -7.20 3.38
C PRO A 139 -17.40 -6.42 3.09
N THR A 140 -17.48 -5.12 3.39
CA THR A 140 -18.70 -4.31 3.21
C THR A 140 -19.02 -4.12 1.74
N ALA A 141 -18.00 -3.88 0.90
CA ALA A 141 -18.17 -3.63 -0.52
C ALA A 141 -17.65 -4.76 -1.42
N SER A 142 -16.90 -5.73 -0.86
CA SER A 142 -16.19 -6.75 -1.63
C SER A 142 -17.07 -7.50 -2.63
N HIS A 143 -18.26 -7.95 -2.21
CA HIS A 143 -19.16 -8.72 -3.08
C HIS A 143 -19.62 -7.94 -4.31
N TYR A 144 -19.89 -6.64 -4.16
CA TYR A 144 -20.28 -5.77 -5.27
C TYR A 144 -19.08 -5.45 -6.19
N LEU A 145 -17.91 -5.22 -5.59
CA LEU A 145 -16.68 -5.00 -6.36
C LEU A 145 -16.29 -6.25 -7.14
N LYS A 146 -16.52 -7.45 -6.58
CA LYS A 146 -16.32 -8.71 -7.31
C LYS A 146 -17.13 -8.77 -8.59
N LEU A 147 -18.41 -8.36 -8.56
CA LEU A 147 -19.27 -8.32 -9.75
C LEU A 147 -18.74 -7.30 -10.79
N VAL A 148 -18.28 -6.14 -10.34
CA VAL A 148 -17.66 -5.14 -11.23
C VAL A 148 -16.40 -5.70 -11.89
N LEU A 149 -15.55 -6.37 -11.13
CA LEU A 149 -14.33 -6.98 -11.63
C LEU A 149 -14.60 -8.09 -12.64
N ASP A 150 -15.61 -8.95 -12.38
CA ASP A 150 -16.04 -9.99 -13.32
C ASP A 150 -16.52 -9.38 -14.63
N ALA A 151 -17.36 -8.33 -14.55
CA ALA A 151 -17.88 -7.67 -15.73
C ALA A 151 -16.78 -6.99 -16.57
N VAL A 152 -15.77 -6.40 -15.92
CA VAL A 152 -14.67 -5.71 -16.62
C VAL A 152 -13.61 -6.67 -17.11
N PHE A 153 -13.11 -7.58 -16.27
CA PHE A 153 -12.00 -8.48 -16.63
C PHE A 153 -12.47 -9.71 -17.39
N CYS A 154 -13.40 -10.49 -16.82
CA CYS A 154 -13.85 -11.74 -17.45
C CYS A 154 -14.65 -11.46 -18.72
N GLY A 155 -15.38 -10.35 -18.80
CA GLY A 155 -16.06 -9.89 -20.01
C GLY A 155 -15.12 -9.54 -21.17
N GLN A 156 -13.82 -9.42 -20.93
CA GLN A 156 -12.81 -9.06 -21.94
C GLN A 156 -11.68 -10.10 -22.08
N GLY A 157 -11.91 -11.34 -21.64
CA GLY A 157 -10.96 -12.46 -21.80
C GLY A 157 -9.94 -12.59 -20.67
N GLY A 158 -10.07 -11.79 -19.63
CA GLY A 158 -9.38 -11.95 -18.35
C GLY A 158 -10.02 -13.01 -17.47
N ASP A 159 -9.45 -13.23 -16.30
CA ASP A 159 -9.91 -14.28 -15.40
C ASP A 159 -9.73 -13.91 -13.92
N PHE A 160 -10.67 -14.38 -13.10
CA PHE A 160 -10.55 -14.38 -11.64
C PHE A 160 -9.60 -15.50 -11.21
N ARG A 161 -8.60 -15.17 -10.39
CA ARG A 161 -7.60 -16.12 -9.92
C ARG A 161 -7.83 -16.56 -8.48
N SER A 162 -7.96 -15.59 -7.57
CA SER A 162 -8.12 -15.88 -6.15
C SER A 162 -8.83 -14.76 -5.42
N GLU A 163 -9.52 -15.12 -4.35
CA GLU A 163 -9.92 -14.24 -3.27
C GLU A 163 -9.01 -14.51 -2.08
N ILE A 164 -8.16 -13.55 -1.75
CA ILE A 164 -7.22 -13.66 -0.65
C ILE A 164 -7.85 -13.03 0.59
N ILE A 165 -7.89 -13.78 1.68
CA ILE A 165 -8.36 -13.34 2.99
C ILE A 165 -7.17 -12.99 3.85
N TRP A 166 -6.96 -11.69 4.09
CA TRP A 166 -5.86 -11.21 4.92
C TRP A 166 -6.34 -10.76 6.29
N ARG A 167 -5.79 -11.35 7.35
CA ARG A 167 -6.07 -10.95 8.73
C ARG A 167 -5.34 -9.65 9.06
N ARG A 168 -6.10 -8.56 9.23
CA ARG A 168 -5.57 -7.20 9.44
C ARG A 168 -5.50 -6.74 10.89
N THR A 169 -6.11 -7.49 11.84
CA THR A 169 -6.16 -7.11 13.26
C THR A 169 -6.54 -8.30 14.15
N GLY A 170 -6.47 -8.09 15.46
CA GLY A 170 -7.05 -9.01 16.44
C GLY A 170 -8.54 -8.75 16.71
N SER A 171 -9.23 -9.70 17.33
CA SER A 171 -10.60 -9.53 17.79
C SER A 171 -10.65 -8.66 19.07
N HIS A 172 -11.70 -7.85 19.20
CA HIS A 172 -11.96 -7.02 20.38
C HIS A 172 -13.18 -7.52 21.16
N ASN A 173 -13.10 -7.47 22.48
CA ASN A 173 -14.09 -8.07 23.41
C ASN A 173 -15.49 -7.42 23.44
N LYS A 174 -15.74 -6.36 22.65
CA LYS A 174 -17.01 -5.60 22.69
C LYS A 174 -17.89 -5.76 21.45
N ALA A 175 -17.67 -6.78 20.63
CA ALA A 175 -18.46 -6.97 19.43
C ALA A 175 -19.75 -7.75 19.76
N GLY A 176 -20.92 -7.16 19.56
CA GLY A 176 -22.21 -7.86 19.58
C GLY A 176 -22.43 -8.78 18.36
N ARG A 177 -21.36 -9.07 17.60
CA ARG A 177 -21.30 -9.94 16.41
C ARG A 177 -19.88 -10.50 16.27
N TRP A 178 -19.68 -11.41 15.32
CA TRP A 178 -18.31 -11.84 14.95
C TRP A 178 -17.47 -10.62 14.57
N ALA A 179 -16.30 -10.50 15.19
CA ALA A 179 -15.43 -9.35 14.98
C ALA A 179 -14.89 -9.33 13.54
N PRO A 180 -15.00 -8.22 12.77
CA PRO A 180 -14.46 -8.10 11.42
C PRO A 180 -12.94 -7.90 11.50
N ILE A 181 -12.18 -8.98 11.40
CA ILE A 181 -10.72 -8.99 11.59
C ILE A 181 -9.93 -9.13 10.29
N HIS A 182 -10.62 -9.20 9.15
CA HIS A 182 -9.97 -9.42 7.86
C HIS A 182 -10.38 -8.39 6.82
N ASP A 183 -9.54 -8.26 5.81
CA ASP A 183 -9.82 -7.62 4.54
C ASP A 183 -9.76 -8.67 3.43
N VAL A 184 -10.32 -8.33 2.27
CA VAL A 184 -10.36 -9.15 1.07
C VAL A 184 -9.43 -8.54 0.02
N ILE A 185 -8.64 -9.37 -0.66
CA ILE A 185 -7.84 -8.94 -1.81
C ILE A 185 -8.22 -9.81 -2.99
N PHE A 186 -8.85 -9.22 -4.00
CA PHE A 186 -9.17 -9.90 -5.24
C PHE A 186 -7.99 -9.91 -6.19
N TYR A 187 -7.66 -11.07 -6.75
CA TYR A 187 -6.63 -11.25 -7.75
C TYR A 187 -7.24 -11.60 -9.11
N TYR A 188 -6.95 -10.78 -10.10
CA TYR A 188 -7.38 -10.94 -11.49
C TYR A 188 -6.19 -10.86 -12.44
N THR A 189 -6.31 -11.51 -13.60
CA THR A 189 -5.38 -11.37 -14.73
C THR A 189 -6.11 -10.85 -15.95
N LYS A 190 -5.42 -10.06 -16.78
CA LYS A 190 -6.00 -9.49 -17.98
C LYS A 190 -6.22 -10.51 -19.09
N SER A 191 -5.48 -11.61 -19.09
CA SER A 191 -5.65 -12.73 -20.02
C SER A 191 -5.28 -14.06 -19.36
N SER A 192 -5.36 -15.14 -20.11
CA SER A 192 -4.90 -16.48 -19.70
C SER A 192 -3.37 -16.60 -19.60
N THR A 193 -2.63 -15.70 -20.26
CA THR A 193 -1.16 -15.63 -20.18
C THR A 193 -0.75 -14.53 -19.22
N TYR A 194 -0.14 -14.88 -18.10
CA TYR A 194 0.23 -13.93 -17.04
C TYR A 194 1.51 -14.36 -16.32
N ILE A 195 2.14 -13.41 -15.62
CA ILE A 195 3.32 -13.67 -14.81
C ILE A 195 2.87 -14.25 -13.47
N TRP A 196 3.42 -15.40 -13.11
CA TRP A 196 3.20 -16.03 -11.82
C TRP A 196 4.45 -16.73 -11.31
N HIS A 197 4.92 -16.32 -10.14
CA HIS A 197 5.97 -16.97 -9.39
C HIS A 197 5.37 -17.66 -8.17
N ASN A 198 5.68 -18.93 -8.01
CA ASN A 198 5.16 -19.71 -6.89
C ASN A 198 5.81 -19.29 -5.57
N ILE A 199 5.15 -18.41 -4.84
CA ILE A 199 5.59 -18.00 -3.51
C ILE A 199 5.37 -19.14 -2.53
N LYS A 200 6.39 -19.41 -1.72
CA LYS A 200 6.33 -20.45 -0.70
C LYS A 200 6.26 -19.85 0.69
N THR A 201 5.52 -20.52 1.56
CA THR A 201 5.53 -20.30 3.02
C THR A 201 6.34 -21.42 3.68
N PRO A 202 7.02 -21.15 4.81
CA PRO A 202 7.81 -22.16 5.50
C PRO A 202 6.99 -23.36 5.95
N TYR A 203 7.65 -24.52 6.09
CA TYR A 203 7.01 -25.67 6.72
C TYR A 203 6.72 -25.43 8.20
N MET A 204 5.61 -25.98 8.67
CA MET A 204 5.32 -26.05 10.10
C MET A 204 6.23 -27.09 10.76
N ARG A 205 6.84 -26.74 11.90
CA ARG A 205 7.77 -27.63 12.63
C ARG A 205 7.15 -28.98 12.92
N LYS A 206 5.94 -29.00 13.48
CA LYS A 206 5.25 -30.24 13.79
C LYS A 206 5.02 -31.11 12.55
N HIS A 207 4.71 -30.50 11.40
CA HIS A 207 4.57 -31.25 10.14
C HIS A 207 5.88 -31.94 9.75
N VAL A 208 7.02 -31.26 9.93
CA VAL A 208 8.34 -31.84 9.63
C VAL A 208 8.67 -32.93 10.64
N GLU A 209 8.51 -32.68 11.94
CA GLU A 209 8.80 -33.68 12.99
C GLU A 209 7.95 -34.95 12.87
N ASP A 210 6.67 -34.81 12.50
CA ASP A 210 5.76 -35.95 12.35
C ASP A 210 5.99 -36.77 11.06
N ASN A 211 6.52 -36.15 10.00
CA ASN A 211 6.56 -36.79 8.66
C ASN A 211 7.96 -36.96 8.06
N PHE A 212 9.00 -36.39 8.69
CA PHE A 212 10.37 -36.44 8.16
C PHE A 212 11.34 -36.90 9.24
N ALA A 213 12.33 -37.68 8.85
CA ALA A 213 13.41 -38.11 9.71
C ALA A 213 14.67 -37.28 9.49
N LEU A 214 15.24 -36.73 10.57
CA LEU A 214 16.52 -36.06 10.53
C LEU A 214 17.63 -37.04 10.17
N GLN A 215 18.43 -36.72 9.18
CA GLN A 215 19.58 -37.51 8.73
C GLN A 215 20.88 -37.03 9.42
N PRO A 216 21.94 -37.87 9.43
CA PRO A 216 23.23 -37.51 10.03
C PRO A 216 23.90 -36.28 9.39
N ASP A 217 23.57 -35.98 8.13
CA ASP A 217 24.08 -34.80 7.40
C ASP A 217 23.27 -33.52 7.70
N GLY A 218 22.27 -33.58 8.57
CA GLY A 218 21.40 -32.45 8.92
C GLY A 218 20.21 -32.26 7.98
N SER A 219 20.09 -33.04 6.91
CA SER A 219 18.94 -33.01 6.04
C SER A 219 17.75 -33.75 6.65
N TYR A 220 16.55 -33.54 6.12
CA TYR A 220 15.33 -34.21 6.54
C TYR A 220 14.79 -35.06 5.37
N LYS A 221 14.56 -36.33 5.59
CA LYS A 221 13.95 -37.24 4.61
C LYS A 221 12.57 -37.69 5.05
N THR A 222 11.65 -37.79 4.08
CA THR A 222 10.32 -38.37 4.35
C THR A 222 10.43 -39.75 4.91
N ALA A 223 9.77 -39.99 6.04
CA ALA A 223 9.62 -41.34 6.57
C ALA A 223 8.54 -42.16 5.78
N TYR A 224 7.49 -41.49 5.29
CA TYR A 224 6.33 -42.16 4.67
C TYR A 224 5.58 -41.23 3.69
N TYR A 225 5.83 -41.35 2.39
CA TYR A 225 4.97 -40.74 1.36
C TYR A 225 4.58 -41.75 0.30
N GLY A 226 3.48 -42.50 0.57
CA GLY A 226 3.04 -43.59 -0.27
C GLY A 226 2.19 -43.20 -1.48
N ASN A 227 1.57 -42.02 -1.51
CA ASN A 227 0.67 -41.66 -2.60
C ASN A 227 1.21 -40.57 -3.54
N VAL A 228 2.43 -40.09 -3.32
CA VAL A 228 3.05 -39.02 -4.11
C VAL A 228 3.27 -39.42 -5.58
N LEU A 229 3.39 -40.70 -5.83
CA LEU A 229 3.57 -41.26 -7.17
C LEU A 229 2.27 -41.51 -7.93
N THR A 230 1.13 -41.10 -7.35
CA THR A 230 -0.20 -41.38 -7.92
C THR A 230 -1.04 -40.12 -8.00
N GLY A 231 -1.81 -39.96 -9.10
CA GLY A 231 -2.85 -38.94 -9.27
C GLY A 231 -4.23 -39.42 -8.80
N SER A 232 -5.16 -38.51 -8.55
CA SER A 232 -6.59 -38.77 -8.38
C SER A 232 -7.17 -39.29 -9.71
N ASP A 233 -8.23 -40.06 -9.61
CA ASP A 233 -8.96 -40.68 -10.71
C ASP A 233 -8.31 -41.95 -11.32
N VAL A 234 -9.16 -42.75 -11.97
CA VAL A 234 -8.74 -43.92 -12.73
C VAL A 234 -8.40 -43.51 -14.15
N ARG A 235 -7.29 -43.99 -14.67
CA ARG A 235 -6.92 -43.83 -16.08
C ARG A 235 -6.69 -45.14 -16.76
N ASN A 236 -7.03 -45.21 -18.05
CA ASN A 236 -6.74 -46.38 -18.89
C ASN A 236 -5.26 -46.36 -19.33
N GLY A 237 -4.79 -47.54 -19.79
CA GLY A 237 -3.42 -47.71 -20.23
C GLY A 237 -2.43 -47.95 -19.09
N GLU A 238 -1.15 -47.81 -19.35
CA GLU A 238 -0.05 -48.19 -18.45
C GLU A 238 -0.13 -47.45 -17.09
N SER A 239 -0.62 -46.24 -17.07
CA SER A 239 -0.77 -45.46 -15.82
C SER A 239 -1.82 -46.05 -14.85
N GLY A 240 -2.76 -46.82 -15.35
CA GLY A 240 -3.76 -47.55 -14.54
C GLY A 240 -3.37 -48.97 -14.20
N MET A 241 -2.33 -49.53 -14.82
CA MET A 241 -1.94 -50.93 -14.63
C MET A 241 -1.17 -51.17 -13.32
N PRO A 242 -1.28 -52.35 -12.73
CA PRO A 242 -0.49 -52.75 -11.55
C PRO A 242 1.03 -52.70 -11.83
N TRP A 243 1.81 -52.22 -10.85
CA TRP A 243 3.26 -52.24 -10.87
C TRP A 243 3.81 -52.87 -9.59
N LYS A 244 4.67 -53.88 -9.69
CA LYS A 244 5.29 -54.60 -8.58
C LYS A 244 4.31 -54.96 -7.43
N GLY A 245 3.10 -55.40 -7.78
CA GLY A 245 2.07 -55.80 -6.81
C GLY A 245 1.15 -54.65 -6.33
N PHE A 246 1.42 -53.41 -6.67
CA PHE A 246 0.56 -52.27 -6.34
C PHE A 246 -0.40 -51.97 -7.48
N ASN A 247 -1.70 -51.95 -7.19
CA ASN A 247 -2.74 -51.69 -8.17
C ASN A 247 -3.37 -50.29 -7.90
N PRO A 248 -3.05 -49.26 -8.69
CA PRO A 248 -3.59 -47.93 -8.47
C PRO A 248 -5.08 -47.87 -8.76
N THR A 249 -5.55 -48.53 -9.80
CA THR A 249 -6.97 -48.55 -10.21
C THR A 249 -7.87 -49.15 -9.14
N ALA A 250 -7.42 -50.18 -8.43
CA ALA A 250 -8.16 -50.76 -7.30
C ALA A 250 -8.36 -49.76 -6.13
N LYS A 251 -7.65 -48.66 -6.12
CA LYS A 251 -7.73 -47.58 -5.11
C LYS A 251 -8.22 -46.27 -5.70
N ASN A 252 -8.89 -46.29 -6.86
CA ASN A 252 -9.39 -45.13 -7.59
C ASN A 252 -8.29 -44.08 -7.92
N ARG A 253 -7.09 -44.57 -8.30
CA ARG A 253 -5.94 -43.73 -8.64
C ARG A 253 -5.25 -44.24 -9.92
N HIS A 254 -4.27 -43.47 -10.37
CA HIS A 254 -3.38 -43.87 -11.48
C HIS A 254 -1.95 -43.46 -11.15
N TRP A 255 -0.95 -44.09 -11.77
CA TRP A 255 0.43 -43.64 -11.66
C TRP A 255 0.62 -42.27 -12.29
N ALA A 256 1.13 -41.33 -11.52
CA ALA A 256 1.42 -39.96 -11.93
C ALA A 256 2.66 -39.46 -11.18
N ILE A 257 3.81 -39.59 -11.78
CA ILE A 257 5.08 -39.21 -11.18
C ILE A 257 5.23 -37.68 -11.33
N PRO A 258 5.38 -36.91 -10.25
CA PRO A 258 5.53 -35.46 -10.31
C PRO A 258 6.77 -35.03 -11.10
N GLY A 259 6.65 -33.98 -11.93
CA GLY A 259 7.75 -33.42 -12.74
C GLY A 259 8.97 -33.01 -11.90
N LYS A 260 8.73 -32.51 -10.70
CA LYS A 260 9.78 -32.13 -9.75
C LYS A 260 10.73 -33.30 -9.37
N ILE A 261 10.27 -34.53 -9.38
CA ILE A 261 11.13 -35.70 -9.13
C ILE A 261 12.21 -35.79 -10.20
N TRP A 262 11.88 -35.48 -11.45
CA TRP A 262 12.81 -35.57 -12.57
C TRP A 262 13.83 -34.42 -12.54
N GLU A 263 13.44 -33.26 -12.04
CA GLU A 263 14.37 -32.14 -11.77
C GLU A 263 15.40 -32.53 -10.70
N GLU A 264 14.95 -33.21 -9.62
CA GLU A 264 15.83 -33.73 -8.56
C GLU A 264 16.76 -34.86 -9.06
N VAL A 265 16.26 -35.71 -9.96
CA VAL A 265 17.01 -36.82 -10.56
C VAL A 265 17.94 -36.38 -11.69
N GLY A 266 17.69 -35.21 -12.27
CA GLY A 266 18.54 -34.57 -13.30
C GLY A 266 18.43 -35.21 -14.69
N ILE A 267 17.27 -35.81 -15.03
CA ILE A 267 17.01 -36.39 -16.36
C ILE A 267 15.69 -35.89 -16.95
N ASP A 268 15.61 -35.90 -18.29
CA ASP A 268 14.37 -35.68 -19.02
C ASP A 268 13.62 -37.03 -19.18
N PRO A 269 12.42 -37.21 -18.61
CA PRO A 269 11.61 -38.40 -18.72
C PRO A 269 10.74 -38.47 -19.99
N SER A 270 10.93 -37.52 -20.94
CA SER A 270 10.07 -37.36 -22.12
C SER A 270 10.21 -38.51 -23.08
N GLY A 271 9.81 -39.53 -23.11
CA GLY A 271 9.97 -40.74 -23.94
C GLY A 271 9.81 -42.03 -23.15
N MET A 272 9.72 -41.94 -21.83
CA MET A 272 9.54 -43.07 -20.95
C MET A 272 8.06 -43.36 -20.68
N GLY A 273 7.64 -44.62 -20.76
CA GLY A 273 6.35 -45.07 -20.26
C GLY A 273 6.24 -44.96 -18.74
N GLN A 274 5.04 -45.04 -18.17
CA GLN A 274 4.86 -44.90 -16.73
C GLN A 274 5.55 -46.00 -15.92
N HIS A 275 5.50 -47.24 -16.36
CA HIS A 275 6.20 -48.34 -15.70
C HIS A 275 7.72 -48.24 -15.87
N GLU A 276 8.19 -47.78 -16.99
CA GLU A 276 9.61 -47.49 -17.21
C GLU A 276 10.13 -46.43 -16.24
N LYS A 277 9.36 -45.34 -16.06
CA LYS A 277 9.62 -44.29 -15.09
C LYS A 277 9.71 -44.84 -13.67
N LEU A 278 8.73 -45.68 -13.27
CA LEU A 278 8.72 -46.32 -11.96
C LEU A 278 9.91 -47.28 -11.76
N ASN A 279 10.25 -48.06 -12.78
CA ASN A 279 11.41 -48.96 -12.73
C ASN A 279 12.72 -48.20 -12.61
N TYR A 280 12.88 -47.13 -13.39
CA TYR A 280 14.06 -46.28 -13.34
C TYR A 280 14.31 -45.70 -11.93
N LEU A 281 13.27 -45.17 -11.32
CA LEU A 281 13.35 -44.60 -9.96
C LEU A 281 13.58 -45.71 -8.91
N PHE A 282 12.99 -46.87 -9.07
CA PHE A 282 13.16 -48.01 -8.17
C PHE A 282 14.59 -48.57 -8.23
N GLU A 283 15.14 -48.80 -9.41
CA GLU A 283 16.48 -49.35 -9.61
C GLU A 283 17.59 -48.43 -9.08
N ARG A 284 17.32 -47.14 -9.05
CA ARG A 284 18.24 -46.12 -8.50
C ARG A 284 17.98 -45.79 -7.04
N GLY A 285 17.05 -46.48 -6.39
CA GLY A 285 16.79 -46.32 -4.96
C GLY A 285 15.95 -45.10 -4.55
N PHE A 286 15.41 -44.35 -5.53
CA PHE A 286 14.49 -43.25 -5.23
C PHE A 286 13.12 -43.73 -4.77
N ILE A 287 12.72 -44.90 -5.22
CA ILE A 287 11.49 -45.58 -4.79
C ILE A 287 11.87 -46.82 -3.97
N LYS A 288 11.23 -46.99 -2.82
CA LYS A 288 11.36 -48.16 -1.96
C LYS A 288 10.03 -48.86 -1.81
N ILE A 289 10.08 -50.18 -1.75
CA ILE A 289 8.94 -51.02 -1.39
C ILE A 289 9.17 -51.47 0.05
N VAL A 290 8.26 -51.04 0.94
CA VAL A 290 8.30 -51.40 2.36
C VAL A 290 7.10 -52.30 2.66
N GLU A 291 7.32 -53.40 3.31
CA GLU A 291 6.28 -54.36 3.68
C GLU A 291 5.22 -53.71 4.58
N GLY A 292 3.95 -54.00 4.31
CA GLY A 292 2.83 -53.40 5.05
C GLY A 292 2.39 -52.00 4.54
N HIS A 293 3.13 -51.39 3.63
CA HIS A 293 2.73 -50.09 3.07
C HIS A 293 1.78 -50.26 1.87
N ALA A 294 0.77 -49.37 1.84
CA ALA A 294 -0.25 -49.41 0.78
C ALA A 294 0.25 -48.95 -0.59
N TRP A 295 1.40 -48.28 -0.64
CA TRP A 295 2.04 -47.70 -1.82
C TRP A 295 3.57 -47.82 -1.77
N PRO A 296 4.26 -47.84 -2.92
CA PRO A 296 5.70 -47.61 -2.96
C PRO A 296 6.04 -46.22 -2.38
N ILE A 297 7.14 -46.12 -1.66
CA ILE A 297 7.57 -44.89 -1.00
C ILE A 297 8.58 -44.18 -1.88
N TYR A 298 8.36 -42.88 -2.15
CA TYR A 298 9.37 -41.98 -2.68
C TYR A 298 10.01 -41.20 -1.52
N GLU A 299 11.32 -41.35 -1.36
CA GLU A 299 12.06 -40.61 -0.33
C GLU A 299 12.33 -39.18 -0.80
N ARG A 300 11.66 -38.19 -0.19
CA ARG A 300 11.87 -36.78 -0.44
C ARG A 300 12.80 -36.18 0.62
N THR A 301 13.83 -35.50 0.18
CA THR A 301 14.66 -34.66 1.04
C THR A 301 14.09 -33.26 1.08
N ILE A 302 14.00 -32.64 2.26
CA ILE A 302 13.60 -31.26 2.42
C ILE A 302 14.63 -30.50 3.23
N SER A 303 14.70 -29.18 2.98
CA SER A 303 15.39 -28.21 3.81
C SER A 303 14.40 -27.20 4.41
N PRO A 304 14.79 -26.41 5.42
CA PRO A 304 13.97 -25.32 5.94
C PRO A 304 13.54 -24.31 4.86
N ASP A 305 14.36 -24.14 3.81
CA ASP A 305 14.12 -23.17 2.74
C ASP A 305 13.10 -23.67 1.69
N ASP A 306 12.74 -24.96 1.69
CA ASP A 306 11.85 -25.53 0.69
C ASP A 306 10.42 -25.01 0.79
N GLY A 307 9.76 -25.10 1.90
CA GLY A 307 8.40 -24.62 2.13
C GLY A 307 7.29 -25.23 1.25
N VAL A 308 6.08 -24.78 1.48
CA VAL A 308 4.86 -25.14 0.74
C VAL A 308 4.32 -23.93 -0.04
N PRO A 309 3.60 -24.12 -1.18
CA PRO A 309 2.96 -23.00 -1.87
C PRO A 309 2.09 -22.20 -0.91
N ALA A 310 2.17 -20.87 -1.00
CA ALA A 310 1.33 -19.98 -0.22
C ALA A 310 -0.14 -20.17 -0.59
N ALA A 311 -1.01 -20.27 0.41
CA ALA A 311 -2.46 -20.37 0.23
C ALA A 311 -3.09 -18.97 0.09
N ASP A 312 -4.39 -18.93 -0.11
CA ASP A 312 -5.20 -17.71 -0.22
C ASP A 312 -5.68 -17.17 1.14
N ILE A 313 -5.40 -17.84 2.24
CA ILE A 313 -5.68 -17.37 3.60
C ILE A 313 -4.36 -16.90 4.23
N TRP A 314 -4.18 -15.57 4.34
CA TRP A 314 -3.02 -14.94 4.96
C TRP A 314 -3.38 -14.50 6.37
N SER A 315 -3.14 -15.39 7.33
CA SER A 315 -3.56 -15.18 8.70
C SER A 315 -2.39 -15.33 9.67
N PHE A 316 -1.70 -14.20 9.93
CA PHE A 316 -0.74 -14.15 11.02
C PHE A 316 -1.44 -14.49 12.35
N GLN A 317 -0.86 -15.40 13.11
CA GLN A 317 -1.36 -15.80 14.43
C GLN A 317 -0.29 -15.54 15.48
N PRO A 318 -0.50 -14.57 16.41
CA PRO A 318 0.46 -14.28 17.47
C PRO A 318 0.57 -15.47 18.45
N TYR A 319 1.66 -15.49 19.19
CA TYR A 319 1.97 -16.52 20.22
C TYR A 319 2.18 -17.94 19.66
N THR A 320 2.63 -18.03 18.43
CA THR A 320 2.97 -19.29 17.76
C THR A 320 4.49 -19.46 17.55
N ASP A 321 5.28 -18.78 18.37
CA ASP A 321 6.74 -18.78 18.29
C ASP A 321 7.31 -20.21 18.24
N GLY A 322 8.26 -20.41 17.32
CA GLY A 322 8.89 -21.70 17.12
C GLY A 322 8.04 -22.75 16.40
N THR A 323 6.86 -22.38 15.87
CA THR A 323 6.03 -23.31 15.08
C THR A 323 6.46 -23.42 13.62
N VAL A 324 7.25 -22.45 13.11
CA VAL A 324 7.82 -22.49 11.78
C VAL A 324 9.12 -23.28 11.78
N PHE A 325 9.24 -24.25 10.87
CA PHE A 325 10.41 -25.11 10.77
C PHE A 325 11.69 -24.32 10.43
N GLY A 326 12.76 -24.64 11.15
CA GLY A 326 14.06 -24.00 10.98
C GLY A 326 14.22 -22.59 11.55
N THR A 327 13.17 -22.03 12.13
CA THR A 327 13.18 -20.67 12.70
C THR A 327 12.61 -20.63 14.14
N LYS A 328 12.65 -19.45 14.76
CA LYS A 328 11.92 -19.16 16.02
C LYS A 328 10.58 -18.47 15.77
N GLU A 329 10.21 -18.27 14.52
CA GLU A 329 9.02 -17.52 14.12
C GLU A 329 7.74 -18.33 14.24
N GLY A 330 6.62 -17.62 14.27
CA GLY A 330 5.28 -18.18 14.21
C GLY A 330 4.74 -18.28 12.79
N ILE A 331 3.51 -18.75 12.68
CA ILE A 331 2.81 -18.94 11.39
C ILE A 331 2.64 -17.58 10.69
N ASP A 332 2.98 -17.51 9.41
CA ASP A 332 2.79 -16.35 8.52
C ASP A 332 3.31 -15.02 9.11
N ALA A 333 4.40 -15.07 9.86
CA ALA A 333 5.02 -13.88 10.45
C ALA A 333 5.37 -12.80 9.40
N ASP A 334 5.54 -13.18 8.15
CA ASP A 334 5.89 -12.35 7.01
C ASP A 334 4.76 -11.41 6.53
N VAL A 335 3.49 -11.71 6.81
CA VAL A 335 2.31 -10.89 6.42
C VAL A 335 1.47 -10.44 7.62
N ARG A 336 2.10 -10.29 8.76
CA ARG A 336 1.43 -9.76 9.95
C ARG A 336 0.99 -8.31 9.74
N TRP A 337 -0.06 -7.88 10.45
CA TRP A 337 -0.48 -6.47 10.47
C TRP A 337 0.48 -5.60 11.28
N LEU A 338 0.49 -4.30 10.98
CA LEU A 338 1.32 -3.33 11.71
C LEU A 338 0.73 -3.03 13.10
N SER A 339 1.48 -3.30 14.14
CA SER A 339 1.17 -2.87 15.50
C SER A 339 1.45 -1.37 15.68
N THR A 340 0.96 -0.77 16.77
CA THR A 340 1.20 0.65 17.09
C THR A 340 2.67 0.98 17.33
N ARG A 341 3.49 -0.01 17.72
CA ARG A 341 4.92 0.14 18.02
C ARG A 341 5.83 -0.33 16.88
N ASP A 342 5.26 -0.69 15.74
CA ASP A 342 6.03 -1.20 14.61
C ASP A 342 6.93 -0.10 14.04
N LYS A 343 8.22 -0.43 13.81
CA LYS A 343 9.22 0.51 13.27
C LYS A 343 8.91 0.96 11.85
N GLU A 344 8.21 0.12 11.09
CA GLU A 344 7.77 0.41 9.74
C GLU A 344 6.69 1.48 9.69
N ARG A 345 6.01 1.75 10.82
CA ARG A 345 4.84 2.62 10.88
C ARG A 345 5.21 4.08 10.70
N LEU A 346 4.68 4.71 9.64
CA LEU A 346 4.87 6.12 9.32
C LEU A 346 3.84 7.06 9.97
N GLY A 347 2.87 6.51 10.71
CA GLY A 347 1.75 7.27 11.28
C GLY A 347 0.59 7.50 10.30
N TYR A 348 0.65 6.95 9.10
CA TYR A 348 -0.47 6.98 8.15
C TYR A 348 -1.56 5.97 8.58
N PRO A 349 -2.86 6.39 8.66
CA PRO A 349 -3.90 5.59 9.33
C PRO A 349 -4.15 4.20 8.75
N THR A 350 -4.03 4.06 7.44
CA THR A 350 -4.36 2.84 6.68
C THR A 350 -3.13 2.18 6.09
N GLN A 351 -1.94 2.51 6.59
CA GLN A 351 -0.69 1.92 6.10
C GLN A 351 -0.75 0.39 6.14
N LYS A 352 -0.48 -0.23 5.00
CA LYS A 352 -0.32 -1.68 4.87
C LYS A 352 1.13 -2.09 5.16
N PRO A 353 1.39 -3.31 5.67
CA PRO A 353 2.74 -3.81 5.87
C PRO A 353 3.46 -4.06 4.55
N GLU A 354 4.78 -3.79 4.51
CA GLU A 354 5.61 -4.04 3.33
C GLU A 354 5.59 -5.51 2.91
N ALA A 355 5.58 -6.43 3.88
CA ALA A 355 5.55 -7.86 3.62
C ALA A 355 4.33 -8.31 2.79
N LEU A 356 3.16 -7.64 2.95
CA LEU A 356 1.98 -7.88 2.13
C LEU A 356 2.24 -7.58 0.65
N LEU A 357 2.80 -6.39 0.40
CA LEU A 357 3.08 -5.91 -0.96
C LEU A 357 4.27 -6.68 -1.58
N GLU A 358 5.26 -7.04 -0.78
CA GLU A 358 6.37 -7.87 -1.22
C GLU A 358 5.91 -9.21 -1.75
N ARG A 359 5.00 -9.88 -1.04
CA ARG A 359 4.40 -11.16 -1.49
C ARG A 359 3.68 -10.99 -2.82
N ILE A 360 2.85 -9.97 -2.97
CA ILE A 360 2.10 -9.68 -4.21
C ILE A 360 3.04 -9.36 -5.37
N ILE A 361 3.99 -8.45 -5.16
CA ILE A 361 4.91 -7.98 -6.21
C ILE A 361 5.82 -9.13 -6.69
N LYS A 362 6.36 -9.92 -5.76
CA LYS A 362 7.16 -11.10 -6.11
C LYS A 362 6.37 -12.17 -6.86
N ALA A 363 5.10 -12.36 -6.53
CA ALA A 363 4.26 -13.36 -7.18
C ALA A 363 3.92 -12.99 -8.63
N SER A 364 3.70 -11.72 -8.94
CA SER A 364 3.05 -11.29 -10.18
C SER A 364 3.86 -10.28 -11.00
N SER A 365 5.17 -10.18 -10.78
CA SER A 365 6.05 -9.33 -11.59
C SER A 365 7.50 -9.82 -11.59
N ASN A 366 8.26 -9.43 -12.62
CA ASN A 366 9.70 -9.61 -12.72
C ASN A 366 10.43 -8.32 -12.34
N GLU A 367 11.73 -8.41 -12.10
CA GLU A 367 12.60 -7.23 -11.99
C GLU A 367 12.54 -6.41 -13.30
N GLY A 368 12.46 -5.08 -13.17
CA GLY A 368 12.28 -4.16 -14.30
C GLY A 368 10.84 -3.99 -14.77
N ASP A 369 9.88 -4.81 -14.33
CA ASP A 369 8.45 -4.64 -14.65
C ASP A 369 7.87 -3.40 -13.97
N THR A 370 6.77 -2.86 -14.50
CA THR A 370 6.10 -1.66 -14.01
C THR A 370 4.96 -2.01 -13.08
N VAL A 371 5.04 -1.52 -11.84
CA VAL A 371 4.01 -1.66 -10.79
C VAL A 371 3.26 -0.34 -10.63
N LEU A 372 1.94 -0.37 -10.75
CA LEU A 372 1.04 0.78 -10.56
C LEU A 372 0.30 0.68 -9.23
N ASP A 373 0.30 1.79 -8.47
CA ASP A 373 -0.64 2.01 -7.37
C ASP A 373 -1.37 3.35 -7.57
N ALA A 374 -2.64 3.26 -7.94
CA ALA A 374 -3.48 4.43 -8.23
C ALA A 374 -4.11 5.06 -6.96
N TYR A 375 -3.83 4.51 -5.78
CA TYR A 375 -4.24 5.02 -4.46
C TYR A 375 -3.07 4.89 -3.48
N CYS A 376 -1.90 5.41 -3.87
CA CYS A 376 -0.65 5.02 -3.25
C CYS A 376 -0.46 5.46 -1.79
N GLY A 377 -1.27 6.37 -1.24
CA GLY A 377 -1.25 6.76 0.17
C GLY A 377 0.15 7.09 0.67
N CYS A 378 0.60 6.40 1.72
CA CYS A 378 1.96 6.57 2.25
C CYS A 378 3.06 5.82 1.45
N GLY A 379 2.72 5.26 0.29
CA GLY A 379 3.68 4.70 -0.66
C GLY A 379 4.25 3.33 -0.30
N THR A 380 3.51 2.47 0.39
CA THR A 380 4.01 1.13 0.71
C THR A 380 4.31 0.33 -0.56
N THR A 381 3.38 0.33 -1.53
CA THR A 381 3.55 -0.38 -2.80
C THR A 381 4.77 0.12 -3.56
N VAL A 382 4.90 1.44 -3.74
CA VAL A 382 6.01 2.03 -4.51
C VAL A 382 7.36 1.85 -3.82
N ALA A 383 7.40 1.88 -2.48
CA ALA A 383 8.62 1.62 -1.72
C ALA A 383 9.09 0.17 -1.86
N VAL A 384 8.17 -0.79 -1.82
CA VAL A 384 8.50 -2.20 -2.03
C VAL A 384 8.90 -2.45 -3.48
N ALA A 385 8.21 -1.86 -4.47
CA ALA A 385 8.57 -1.96 -5.88
C ALA A 385 9.99 -1.43 -6.12
N GLN A 386 10.35 -0.25 -5.58
CA GLN A 386 11.69 0.30 -5.65
C GLN A 386 12.73 -0.66 -5.06
N ARG A 387 12.50 -1.18 -3.87
CA ARG A 387 13.42 -2.10 -3.18
C ARG A 387 13.63 -3.41 -3.94
N LEU A 388 12.63 -3.87 -4.65
CA LEU A 388 12.67 -5.10 -5.43
C LEU A 388 13.14 -4.90 -6.88
N GLY A 389 13.61 -3.71 -7.27
CA GLY A 389 14.08 -3.42 -8.62
C GLY A 389 12.99 -3.35 -9.67
N ARG A 390 11.74 -3.03 -9.29
CA ARG A 390 10.64 -2.78 -10.21
C ARG A 390 10.55 -1.29 -10.48
N ARG A 391 10.13 -0.93 -11.69
CA ARG A 391 9.65 0.42 -11.98
C ARG A 391 8.30 0.61 -11.32
N TRP A 392 7.98 1.84 -10.94
CA TRP A 392 6.71 2.09 -10.28
C TRP A 392 6.05 3.39 -10.72
N ILE A 393 4.73 3.39 -10.65
CA ILE A 393 3.87 4.55 -10.88
C ILE A 393 2.97 4.68 -9.63
N GLY A 394 3.09 5.79 -8.93
CA GLY A 394 2.24 6.13 -7.77
C GLY A 394 1.33 7.32 -8.10
N ILE A 395 0.06 7.24 -7.73
CA ILE A 395 -0.90 8.34 -7.89
C ILE A 395 -1.61 8.58 -6.57
N ASP A 396 -1.66 9.83 -6.11
CA ASP A 396 -2.47 10.22 -4.96
C ASP A 396 -3.06 11.62 -5.14
N VAL A 397 -4.24 11.82 -4.56
CA VAL A 397 -4.98 13.09 -4.62
C VAL A 397 -4.54 14.08 -3.54
N THR A 398 -3.72 13.65 -2.57
CA THR A 398 -3.26 14.50 -1.48
C THR A 398 -1.78 14.80 -1.58
N TYR A 399 -1.41 16.06 -1.43
CA TYR A 399 0.01 16.46 -1.40
C TYR A 399 0.74 15.86 -0.20
N GLN A 400 0.04 15.61 0.89
CA GLN A 400 0.59 14.97 2.07
C GLN A 400 1.12 13.55 1.78
N SER A 401 0.40 12.75 1.01
CA SER A 401 0.83 11.43 0.55
C SER A 401 2.09 11.54 -0.30
N ILE A 402 2.09 12.41 -1.32
CA ILE A 402 3.24 12.66 -2.19
C ILE A 402 4.48 13.03 -1.37
N SER A 403 4.32 13.98 -0.47
CA SER A 403 5.36 14.47 0.43
C SER A 403 5.91 13.36 1.36
N LEU A 404 5.02 12.51 1.89
CA LEU A 404 5.40 11.41 2.76
C LEU A 404 6.19 10.32 2.00
N ILE A 405 5.83 10.06 0.74
CA ILE A 405 6.55 9.12 -0.13
C ILE A 405 7.97 9.62 -0.38
N LEU A 406 8.13 10.88 -0.81
CA LEU A 406 9.44 11.48 -1.06
C LEU A 406 10.31 11.47 0.20
N LYS A 407 9.72 11.83 1.36
CA LYS A 407 10.41 11.75 2.64
C LYS A 407 10.81 10.33 3.02
N ARG A 408 9.94 9.34 2.84
CA ARG A 408 10.24 7.93 3.08
C ARG A 408 11.45 7.46 2.29
N PHE A 409 11.52 7.83 1.02
CA PHE A 409 12.65 7.49 0.15
C PHE A 409 13.94 8.20 0.60
N ALA A 410 13.88 9.49 0.88
CA ALA A 410 15.03 10.24 1.40
C ALA A 410 15.58 9.65 2.70
N ASP A 411 14.69 9.28 3.64
CA ASP A 411 15.08 8.67 4.91
C ASP A 411 15.66 7.25 4.74
N THR A 412 15.18 6.50 3.73
CA THR A 412 15.61 5.11 3.47
C THR A 412 16.93 5.06 2.70
N TYR A 413 17.05 5.82 1.63
CA TYR A 413 18.16 5.71 0.67
C TYR A 413 19.31 6.70 0.93
N LYS A 414 19.10 7.71 1.77
CA LYS A 414 20.14 8.64 2.25
C LYS A 414 21.06 9.17 1.14
N ASP A 415 22.26 8.63 1.04
CA ASP A 415 23.28 9.07 0.07
C ASP A 415 22.91 8.76 -1.38
N ASP A 416 22.12 7.72 -1.63
CA ASP A 416 21.63 7.34 -2.95
C ASP A 416 20.38 8.15 -3.37
N TRP A 417 19.75 8.85 -2.43
CA TRP A 417 18.53 9.60 -2.68
C TRP A 417 18.61 10.60 -3.83
N PRO A 418 19.67 11.43 -3.99
CA PRO A 418 19.73 12.38 -5.10
C PRO A 418 19.65 11.74 -6.49
N ALA A 419 20.20 10.54 -6.65
CA ALA A 419 20.13 9.80 -7.91
C ALA A 419 18.74 9.22 -8.14
N ILE A 420 18.09 8.69 -7.10
CA ILE A 420 16.73 8.16 -7.15
C ILE A 420 15.73 9.29 -7.41
N GLU A 421 15.86 10.44 -6.73
CA GLU A 421 14.98 11.59 -6.91
C GLU A 421 15.04 12.13 -8.34
N ALA A 422 16.23 12.18 -8.95
CA ALA A 422 16.43 12.61 -10.32
C ALA A 422 15.76 11.68 -11.36
N ASP A 423 15.56 10.40 -11.02
CA ASP A 423 14.87 9.40 -11.86
C ASP A 423 13.34 9.40 -11.69
N ILE A 424 12.80 10.16 -10.73
CA ILE A 424 11.36 10.26 -10.49
C ILE A 424 10.75 11.39 -11.32
N LEU A 425 9.80 11.07 -12.20
CA LEU A 425 8.91 12.05 -12.78
C LEU A 425 7.87 12.47 -11.74
N LEU A 426 8.05 13.64 -11.12
CA LEU A 426 7.06 14.24 -10.25
C LEU A 426 6.17 15.18 -11.08
N ASP A 427 4.86 14.85 -11.20
CA ASP A 427 3.88 15.64 -11.98
C ASP A 427 2.66 16.03 -11.12
N GLY A 428 1.98 17.12 -11.49
CA GLY A 428 0.82 17.68 -10.78
C GLY A 428 1.19 18.58 -9.60
N VAL A 429 2.41 18.50 -9.09
CA VAL A 429 2.90 19.39 -8.01
C VAL A 429 3.27 20.76 -8.62
N PRO A 430 2.93 21.88 -7.96
CA PRO A 430 3.37 23.20 -8.42
C PRO A 430 4.89 23.28 -8.63
N LYS A 431 5.32 23.71 -9.82
CA LYS A 431 6.74 23.83 -10.21
C LYS A 431 7.21 25.29 -10.27
N ASP A 432 6.26 26.22 -10.29
CA ASP A 432 6.48 27.66 -10.38
C ASP A 432 5.33 28.43 -9.71
N ILE A 433 5.49 29.74 -9.63
CA ILE A 433 4.51 30.63 -9.01
C ILE A 433 3.16 30.55 -9.73
N GLU A 434 3.15 30.44 -11.05
CA GLU A 434 1.92 30.41 -11.86
C GLU A 434 1.10 29.15 -11.53
N SER A 435 1.71 27.99 -11.52
CA SER A 435 1.06 26.72 -11.16
C SER A 435 0.62 26.69 -9.71
N ALA A 436 1.39 27.27 -8.78
CA ALA A 436 1.00 27.40 -7.39
C ALA A 436 -0.22 28.32 -7.22
N MET A 437 -0.24 29.44 -7.92
CA MET A 437 -1.37 30.37 -7.90
C MET A 437 -2.60 29.81 -8.62
N ALA A 438 -2.42 28.99 -9.66
CA ALA A 438 -3.52 28.26 -10.29
C ALA A 438 -4.19 27.28 -9.32
N LEU A 439 -3.41 26.62 -8.47
CA LEU A 439 -3.92 25.77 -7.39
C LEU A 439 -4.67 26.60 -6.32
N ALA A 440 -4.10 27.73 -5.92
CA ALA A 440 -4.67 28.64 -4.92
C ALA A 440 -6.01 29.28 -5.34
N ASN A 441 -6.17 29.55 -6.64
CA ASN A 441 -7.32 30.30 -7.19
C ASN A 441 -8.47 29.40 -7.65
N ARG A 442 -8.39 28.09 -7.47
CA ARG A 442 -9.51 27.20 -7.79
C ARG A 442 -10.72 27.51 -6.88
N LYS A 443 -11.92 27.42 -7.46
CA LYS A 443 -13.17 27.84 -6.81
C LYS A 443 -13.61 26.92 -5.69
N ASP A 444 -13.15 25.65 -5.69
CA ASP A 444 -13.54 24.69 -4.66
C ASP A 444 -12.62 24.76 -3.43
N ASP A 445 -13.24 24.71 -2.27
CA ASP A 445 -12.57 24.78 -0.97
C ASP A 445 -11.56 23.64 -0.75
N LYS A 446 -11.79 22.47 -1.35
CA LYS A 446 -10.93 21.29 -1.21
C LYS A 446 -9.58 21.52 -1.89
N THR A 447 -9.61 22.04 -3.12
CA THR A 447 -8.38 22.33 -3.87
C THR A 447 -7.60 23.52 -3.31
N ARG A 448 -8.29 24.53 -2.76
CA ARG A 448 -7.61 25.65 -2.07
C ARG A 448 -6.85 25.16 -0.84
N LYS A 449 -7.39 24.19 -0.10
CA LYS A 449 -6.69 23.55 1.02
C LYS A 449 -5.45 22.77 0.58
N GLU A 450 -5.44 22.20 -0.60
CA GLU A 450 -4.24 21.55 -1.12
C GLU A 450 -3.10 22.56 -1.40
N PHE A 451 -3.42 23.80 -1.80
CA PHE A 451 -2.42 24.87 -1.85
C PHE A 451 -1.83 25.17 -0.46
N GLU A 452 -2.67 25.27 0.57
CA GLU A 452 -2.22 25.52 1.94
C GLU A 452 -1.29 24.38 2.42
N LYS A 453 -1.67 23.11 2.18
CA LYS A 453 -0.84 21.93 2.48
C LYS A 453 0.49 21.96 1.74
N TRP A 454 0.43 22.18 0.43
CA TRP A 454 1.62 22.27 -0.40
C TRP A 454 2.58 23.34 0.11
N ALA A 455 2.09 24.53 0.39
CA ALA A 455 2.91 25.65 0.85
C ALA A 455 3.62 25.34 2.18
N VAL A 456 2.87 24.83 3.17
CA VAL A 456 3.43 24.46 4.49
C VAL A 456 4.44 23.33 4.38
N LEU A 457 4.12 22.26 3.64
CA LEU A 457 4.98 21.10 3.53
C LEU A 457 6.25 21.38 2.71
N THR A 458 6.14 22.18 1.66
CA THR A 458 7.29 22.62 0.86
C THR A 458 8.23 23.47 1.71
N PHE A 459 7.71 24.47 2.44
CA PHE A 459 8.52 25.33 3.28
C PHE A 459 9.20 24.56 4.43
N SER A 460 8.47 23.67 5.09
CA SER A 460 8.97 22.89 6.21
C SER A 460 9.78 21.66 5.80
N LYS A 461 10.06 21.46 4.51
CA LYS A 461 10.73 20.25 3.99
C LYS A 461 10.03 18.97 4.50
N ASN A 462 8.70 18.96 4.43
CA ASN A 462 7.83 17.87 4.85
C ASN A 462 7.88 17.50 6.35
N GLN A 463 8.31 18.44 7.19
CA GLN A 463 8.40 18.21 8.64
C GLN A 463 7.23 18.78 9.42
N ALA A 464 6.47 19.73 8.85
CA ALA A 464 5.27 20.25 9.47
C ALA A 464 4.12 19.26 9.41
N ARG A 465 3.24 19.39 10.39
CA ARG A 465 1.93 18.73 10.44
C ARG A 465 0.89 19.69 9.94
N ILE A 466 0.00 19.22 9.09
CA ILE A 466 -1.10 20.01 8.55
C ILE A 466 -2.28 19.98 9.50
N ASN A 467 -2.90 21.15 9.71
CA ASN A 467 -4.13 21.28 10.47
C ASN A 467 -5.32 21.37 9.51
N GLU A 468 -6.23 20.40 9.55
CA GLU A 468 -7.36 20.31 8.61
C GLU A 468 -8.72 20.68 9.21
N LYS A 469 -8.79 21.02 10.50
CA LYS A 469 -10.06 21.39 11.11
C LYS A 469 -10.60 22.70 10.54
N LYS A 470 -11.87 22.68 10.13
CA LYS A 470 -12.62 23.90 9.79
C LYS A 470 -13.20 24.52 11.06
N GLY A 471 -12.98 25.80 11.30
CA GLY A 471 -13.71 26.59 12.29
C GLY A 471 -12.90 26.95 13.52
N ALA A 472 -13.28 26.64 14.72
CA ALA A 472 -12.85 27.16 16.02
C ALA A 472 -11.35 27.07 16.41
N ASP A 473 -10.46 26.65 15.54
CA ASP A 473 -9.05 26.34 15.86
C ASP A 473 -8.05 27.47 15.52
N GLY A 474 -8.53 28.71 15.40
CA GLY A 474 -7.64 29.90 15.41
C GLY A 474 -6.75 30.10 14.20
N GLY A 475 -7.05 29.52 13.02
CA GLY A 475 -6.39 29.89 11.76
C GLY A 475 -4.95 29.37 11.57
N VAL A 476 -4.53 28.34 12.29
CA VAL A 476 -3.22 27.68 12.12
C VAL A 476 -3.33 26.56 11.10
N ASP A 477 -2.63 26.68 9.97
CA ASP A 477 -2.67 25.71 8.85
C ASP A 477 -1.67 24.58 9.00
N GLY A 478 -0.62 24.78 9.82
CA GLY A 478 0.38 23.74 10.09
C GLY A 478 1.22 24.03 11.33
N ILE A 479 1.85 22.97 11.85
CA ILE A 479 2.72 23.03 13.03
C ILE A 479 3.98 22.21 12.75
N ALA A 480 5.15 22.76 13.09
CA ALA A 480 6.40 22.03 13.06
C ALA A 480 7.13 22.11 14.41
N TYR A 481 7.97 21.13 14.69
CA TYR A 481 8.79 21.11 15.88
C TYR A 481 10.28 21.09 15.50
N PHE A 482 11.11 21.76 16.31
CA PHE A 482 12.54 21.79 16.14
C PHE A 482 13.25 21.63 17.49
N LEU A 483 14.49 21.14 17.48
CA LEU A 483 15.24 20.88 18.71
C LEU A 483 15.71 22.18 19.35
N LEU A 484 15.41 22.36 20.64
CA LEU A 484 16.00 23.41 21.48
C LEU A 484 17.23 22.90 22.20
N ASP A 485 17.17 21.65 22.67
CA ASP A 485 18.26 20.90 23.28
C ASP A 485 18.03 19.39 23.10
N LYS A 486 18.71 18.54 23.86
CA LYS A 486 18.59 17.05 23.75
C LYS A 486 17.17 16.57 24.05
N ASP A 487 16.47 17.24 24.94
CA ASP A 487 15.24 16.75 25.58
C ASP A 487 14.03 17.66 25.32
N THR A 488 14.24 18.88 24.80
CA THR A 488 13.17 19.85 24.59
C THR A 488 13.07 20.29 23.13
N ASN A 489 11.81 20.45 22.68
CA ASN A 489 11.48 20.92 21.35
C ASN A 489 10.83 22.30 21.39
N GLY A 490 11.24 23.18 20.48
CA GLY A 490 10.52 24.39 20.13
C GLY A 490 9.41 24.08 19.12
N LYS A 491 8.44 24.98 19.03
CA LYS A 491 7.26 24.88 18.19
C LYS A 491 7.22 26.05 17.21
N ALA A 492 6.87 25.76 15.96
CA ALA A 492 6.60 26.75 14.92
C ALA A 492 5.20 26.53 14.36
N ILE A 493 4.44 27.59 14.15
CA ILE A 493 3.12 27.54 13.52
C ILE A 493 3.12 28.24 12.18
N PHE A 494 2.25 27.79 11.29
CA PHE A 494 2.13 28.29 9.91
C PHE A 494 0.72 28.77 9.63
N GLN A 495 0.64 29.89 8.93
CA GLN A 495 -0.59 30.41 8.34
C GLN A 495 -0.34 30.72 6.87
N VAL A 496 -1.26 30.31 5.99
CA VAL A 496 -1.16 30.48 4.53
C VAL A 496 -2.26 31.39 4.03
N LYS A 497 -1.90 32.33 3.16
CA LYS A 497 -2.83 33.18 2.44
C LYS A 497 -2.55 33.16 0.96
N SER A 498 -3.55 32.83 0.15
CA SER A 498 -3.48 32.84 -1.31
C SER A 498 -3.52 34.26 -1.91
N ARG A 499 -3.37 35.31 -1.08
CA ARG A 499 -3.39 36.72 -1.39
C ARG A 499 -2.22 37.45 -0.75
N PRO A 500 -1.98 38.75 -1.09
CA PRO A 500 -1.05 39.59 -0.33
C PRO A 500 -1.36 39.58 1.17
N GLY A 501 -0.31 39.37 1.96
CA GLY A 501 -0.39 39.46 3.41
C GLY A 501 -0.61 40.90 3.89
N ASN A 502 -1.16 41.06 5.08
CA ASN A 502 -1.34 42.35 5.71
C ASN A 502 -1.00 42.32 7.22
N ARG A 503 -0.95 43.47 7.89
CA ARG A 503 -0.67 43.56 9.33
C ARG A 503 -1.64 42.75 10.18
N GLY A 504 -2.92 42.74 9.81
CA GLY A 504 -3.95 41.99 10.56
C GLY A 504 -3.70 40.48 10.55
N ASP A 505 -3.20 39.94 9.42
CA ASP A 505 -2.81 38.52 9.32
C ASP A 505 -1.67 38.22 10.31
N LEU A 506 -0.65 39.08 10.40
CA LEU A 506 0.46 38.90 11.33
C LEU A 506 0.05 39.05 12.79
N ALA A 507 -0.82 40.02 13.10
CA ALA A 507 -1.34 40.19 14.45
C ALA A 507 -2.15 38.97 14.92
N THR A 508 -2.98 38.38 14.02
CA THR A 508 -3.70 37.16 14.28
C THR A 508 -2.72 35.99 14.48
N LEU A 509 -1.76 35.83 13.59
CA LEU A 509 -0.72 34.79 13.70
C LEU A 509 0.07 34.90 15.01
N ASN A 510 0.40 36.14 15.46
CA ASN A 510 1.09 36.34 16.73
C ASN A 510 0.22 35.96 17.93
N SER A 511 -1.07 36.26 17.90
CA SER A 511 -2.02 35.86 18.92
C SER A 511 -2.11 34.32 18.99
N ASP A 512 -2.19 33.65 17.83
CA ASP A 512 -2.20 32.21 17.74
C ASP A 512 -0.88 31.60 18.21
N ARG A 513 0.26 32.20 17.86
CA ARG A 513 1.59 31.78 18.31
C ARG A 513 1.69 31.79 19.84
N LEU A 514 1.21 32.86 20.48
CA LEU A 514 1.22 33.00 21.92
C LEU A 514 0.29 31.93 22.59
N ARG A 515 -0.91 31.75 22.05
CA ARG A 515 -1.86 30.74 22.53
C ARG A 515 -1.28 29.32 22.43
N GLU A 516 -0.63 29.01 21.31
CA GLU A 516 -0.01 27.75 21.02
C GLU A 516 1.35 27.55 21.71
N LYS A 517 1.85 28.58 22.44
CA LYS A 517 3.18 28.61 23.07
C LYS A 517 4.28 28.27 22.08
N ALA A 518 4.18 28.81 20.87
CA ALA A 518 5.16 28.59 19.82
C ALA A 518 6.24 29.68 19.82
N GLU A 519 7.47 29.28 19.50
CA GLU A 519 8.60 30.20 19.36
C GLU A 519 8.47 31.03 18.10
N PHE A 520 7.99 30.42 17.00
CA PHE A 520 7.87 31.05 15.69
C PHE A 520 6.45 30.98 15.13
N GLY A 521 6.08 32.03 14.37
CA GLY A 521 4.93 32.09 13.48
C GLY A 521 5.37 32.47 12.07
N PHE A 522 5.02 31.65 11.08
CA PHE A 522 5.33 31.86 9.67
C PHE A 522 4.05 32.18 8.89
N LEU A 523 4.00 33.38 8.28
CA LEU A 523 2.96 33.74 7.33
C LEU A 523 3.44 33.48 5.90
N ILE A 524 2.87 32.48 5.22
CA ILE A 524 3.14 32.24 3.80
C ILE A 524 2.10 32.98 2.97
N CYS A 525 2.52 33.91 2.11
CA CYS A 525 1.62 34.74 1.30
C CYS A 525 2.24 35.13 -0.05
N THR A 526 1.50 35.89 -0.87
CA THR A 526 1.93 36.23 -2.23
C THR A 526 2.77 37.48 -2.35
N SER A 527 2.96 38.24 -1.27
CA SER A 527 3.69 39.53 -1.29
C SER A 527 4.76 39.60 -0.19
N LEU A 528 5.75 40.43 -0.42
CA LEU A 528 6.73 40.82 0.59
C LEU A 528 6.09 41.65 1.72
N GLU A 529 6.82 41.80 2.83
CA GLU A 529 6.37 42.58 3.99
C GLU A 529 6.20 44.07 3.65
N THR A 530 5.08 44.64 4.05
CA THR A 530 4.85 46.09 4.07
C THR A 530 5.44 46.74 5.33
N LYS A 531 5.56 48.08 5.36
CA LYS A 531 6.04 48.76 6.55
C LYS A 531 5.23 48.43 7.81
N PRO A 532 3.87 48.43 7.81
CA PRO A 532 3.09 48.05 8.98
C PRO A 532 3.30 46.59 9.41
N MET A 533 3.64 45.68 8.48
CA MET A 533 3.98 44.32 8.80
C MET A 533 5.34 44.20 9.48
N ARG A 534 6.34 44.97 9.02
CA ARG A 534 7.66 45.03 9.67
C ARG A 534 7.58 45.56 11.10
N ASP A 535 6.72 46.55 11.32
CA ASP A 535 6.49 47.12 12.67
C ASP A 535 5.88 46.03 13.61
N GLU A 536 4.97 45.20 13.11
CA GLU A 536 4.37 44.09 13.86
C GLU A 536 5.40 42.98 14.14
N ILE A 537 6.25 42.65 13.16
CA ILE A 537 7.35 41.66 13.31
C ILE A 537 8.31 42.14 14.41
N ALA A 538 8.73 43.41 14.36
CA ALA A 538 9.61 44.02 15.36
C ALA A 538 8.99 44.00 16.76
N ALA A 539 7.69 44.30 16.87
CA ALA A 539 6.97 44.29 18.15
C ALA A 539 6.87 42.87 18.78
N ALA A 540 6.81 41.79 17.96
CA ALA A 540 6.79 40.41 18.44
C ALA A 540 8.14 39.98 19.02
N GLY A 541 9.22 40.69 18.71
CA GLY A 541 10.57 40.44 19.19
C GLY A 541 11.25 39.26 18.51
N LYS A 542 12.40 38.89 19.08
CA LYS A 542 13.27 37.86 18.52
C LYS A 542 13.36 36.63 19.43
N PHE A 543 13.74 35.53 18.84
CA PHE A 543 14.04 34.29 19.53
C PHE A 543 15.50 33.88 19.30
N ARG A 544 16.26 33.69 20.37
CA ARG A 544 17.63 33.22 20.32
C ARG A 544 17.64 31.69 20.48
N HIS A 545 18.10 31.01 19.43
CA HIS A 545 18.14 29.56 19.44
C HIS A 545 19.29 29.04 20.33
N PRO A 546 19.01 28.18 21.34
CA PRO A 546 20.03 27.76 22.31
C PRO A 546 21.22 27.02 21.69
N LEU A 547 20.95 26.16 20.67
CA LEU A 547 21.98 25.32 20.04
C LEU A 547 22.75 26.05 18.93
N LEU A 548 22.11 26.95 18.20
CA LEU A 548 22.69 27.55 17.00
C LEU A 548 23.37 28.90 17.25
N ASN A 549 23.25 29.47 18.45
CA ASN A 549 23.71 30.82 18.78
C ASN A 549 23.25 31.87 17.75
N ARG A 550 22.08 31.68 17.20
CA ARG A 550 21.41 32.49 16.19
C ARG A 550 20.18 33.13 16.75
N GLU A 551 19.90 34.34 16.32
CA GLU A 551 18.72 35.10 16.72
C GLU A 551 17.88 35.40 15.47
N ASP A 552 16.58 35.01 15.51
CA ASP A 552 15.63 35.19 14.41
C ASP A 552 14.37 35.89 14.90
N ASP A 553 13.67 36.58 14.01
CA ASP A 553 12.39 37.22 14.32
C ASP A 553 11.33 36.14 14.62
N ARG A 554 10.54 36.34 15.67
CA ARG A 554 9.48 35.42 16.08
C ARG A 554 8.35 35.29 15.07
N LEU A 555 8.13 36.34 14.28
CA LEU A 555 7.22 36.36 13.15
C LEU A 555 8.01 36.53 11.87
N GLN A 556 7.70 35.73 10.88
CA GLN A 556 8.34 35.78 9.57
C GLN A 556 7.30 35.71 8.46
N VAL A 557 7.55 36.46 7.38
CA VAL A 557 6.74 36.42 6.16
C VAL A 557 7.55 35.68 5.10
N ILE A 558 6.92 34.71 4.48
CA ILE A 558 7.48 33.92 3.41
C ILE A 558 6.63 34.11 2.17
N THR A 559 7.23 34.48 1.07
CA THR A 559 6.49 34.59 -0.19
C THR A 559 6.38 33.23 -0.88
N VAL A 560 5.30 33.02 -1.65
CA VAL A 560 5.17 31.85 -2.51
C VAL A 560 6.35 31.71 -3.48
N ALA A 561 6.93 32.83 -3.92
CA ALA A 561 8.13 32.85 -4.76
C ALA A 561 9.36 32.23 -4.06
N GLU A 562 9.51 32.46 -2.77
CA GLU A 562 10.63 31.91 -1.98
C GLU A 562 10.53 30.39 -1.79
N LEU A 563 9.35 29.79 -1.97
CA LEU A 563 9.18 28.33 -1.91
C LEU A 563 9.88 27.61 -3.08
N PHE A 564 10.06 28.31 -4.20
CA PHE A 564 10.76 27.77 -5.40
C PHE A 564 12.26 28.09 -5.41
N ALA A 565 12.76 28.84 -4.42
CA ALA A 565 14.17 29.18 -4.35
C ALA A 565 15.02 27.92 -4.02
N PRO A 566 16.20 27.73 -4.66
CA PRO A 566 17.04 26.54 -4.47
C PRO A 566 17.49 26.32 -3.02
N ARG A 567 17.48 27.38 -2.19
CA ARG A 567 17.78 27.32 -0.75
C ARG A 567 16.74 28.16 -0.02
N ASN A 568 15.93 27.49 0.76
CA ASN A 568 15.12 28.16 1.75
C ASN A 568 16.00 28.58 2.92
N VAL A 569 16.52 29.80 2.87
CA VAL A 569 17.54 30.32 3.79
C VAL A 569 16.96 30.62 5.17
N ARG A 570 15.63 30.71 5.30
CA ARG A 570 14.98 31.20 6.53
C ARG A 570 14.66 30.12 7.56
N LEU A 571 14.61 28.84 7.18
CA LEU A 571 14.38 27.73 8.11
C LEU A 571 15.58 26.79 8.19
N ASP A 572 16.73 27.30 8.57
CA ASP A 572 17.92 26.52 8.88
C ASP A 572 17.95 26.13 10.37
N LEU A 573 16.77 25.88 10.93
CA LEU A 573 16.63 25.39 12.29
C LEU A 573 16.76 23.87 12.25
N PRO A 574 17.46 23.26 13.21
CA PRO A 574 17.51 21.79 13.32
C PRO A 574 16.12 21.29 13.69
N MET A 575 15.37 20.91 12.67
CA MET A 575 14.03 20.35 12.87
C MET A 575 14.13 19.04 13.62
N ALA A 576 13.26 18.83 14.59
CA ALA A 576 13.17 17.55 15.29
C ALA A 576 12.81 16.46 14.29
N ARG A 577 13.62 15.40 14.28
CA ARG A 577 13.33 14.24 13.44
C ARG A 577 12.04 13.56 13.93
N SER A 578 11.25 13.03 13.01
CA SER A 578 9.97 12.39 13.34
C SER A 578 10.11 11.21 14.31
N ASP A 579 11.25 10.53 14.28
CA ASP A 579 11.63 9.46 15.22
C ASP A 579 11.95 10.00 16.63
N ALA A 580 12.60 11.16 16.76
CA ALA A 580 12.85 11.80 18.05
C ALA A 580 11.52 12.30 18.68
N VAL A 581 10.60 12.83 17.88
CA VAL A 581 9.25 13.22 18.34
C VAL A 581 8.43 12.00 18.78
N LYS A 582 8.55 10.87 18.07
CA LYS A 582 7.93 9.59 18.46
C LYS A 582 8.50 9.04 19.78
N ALA A 583 9.81 9.10 19.95
CA ALA A 583 10.49 8.63 21.17
C ALA A 583 10.12 9.49 22.41
N ALA A 584 10.05 10.82 22.23
CA ALA A 584 9.63 11.74 23.29
C ALA A 584 8.15 11.54 23.68
N ALA A 585 7.27 11.24 22.72
CA ALA A 585 5.86 10.92 23.01
C ALA A 585 5.71 9.61 23.78
N ALA A 586 6.53 8.59 23.45
CA ALA A 586 6.49 7.29 24.16
C ALA A 586 7.01 7.37 25.61
N GLN A 587 7.97 8.27 25.90
CA GLN A 587 8.44 8.53 27.26
C GLN A 587 7.39 9.27 28.11
N GLY A 588 6.69 10.26 27.55
CA GLY A 588 5.62 10.99 28.25
C GLY A 588 4.42 10.11 28.62
N ASP A 589 4.10 9.07 27.84
CA ASP A 589 3.06 8.10 28.17
C ASP A 589 3.51 7.10 29.27
N ALA A 590 4.78 6.74 29.32
CA ALA A 590 5.35 5.89 30.37
C ALA A 590 5.37 6.60 31.72
N ASP A 591 5.72 7.89 31.77
CA ASP A 591 5.74 8.70 32.98
C ASP A 591 4.34 8.96 33.54
N LYS A 592 3.31 9.04 32.68
CA LYS A 592 1.90 9.13 33.13
C LYS A 592 1.36 7.84 33.72
N GLN A 593 1.79 6.68 33.19
CA GLN A 593 1.41 5.38 33.77
C GLN A 593 2.07 5.12 35.12
N MET A 594 3.28 5.63 35.37
CA MET A 594 3.96 5.54 36.66
C MET A 594 3.40 6.51 37.72
N GLY A 595 2.74 7.58 37.30
CA GLY A 595 2.08 8.53 38.19
C GLY A 595 0.65 8.15 38.60
N LEU A 596 0.12 7.02 38.09
CA LEU A 596 -1.21 6.46 38.39
C LEU A 596 -1.16 5.13 39.18
N LEU A 597 0.03 4.68 39.58
CA LEU A 597 0.28 3.61 40.54
C LEU A 597 0.75 4.23 41.87
#